data_c30e429662e81fe0abe1990a3977315c
#
_entry.id   c30e429662e81fe0abe1990a3977315c
#
_cell.length_a   1.000
_cell.length_b   1.000
_cell.length_c   1.000
_cell.angle_alpha   90.00
_cell.angle_beta   90.00
_cell.angle_gamma   90.00
#
_symmetry.space_group_name_H-M   'P 1'
#
loop_
_entity.id
_entity.type
_entity.pdbx_description
1 polymer ?
#
loop_
_entity_poly.entity_id
_entity_poly.type
_entity_poly.pdbx_seq_one_letter_code
_entity_poly.pdbx_strand_id
1 'polypeptide(L)'
;MLTVLVFVPIILAQTTPFTMTGPATLGPAPNSTFNFTGSGAVTMTPGGPAQLKMDVFPTGDDICNRNIEAAITITIANGDRLDLTLFIPLAQGEKVSGTFVITGGTGQYAGKGGSGTGTIALLTPPSSLDLTVTLTGTITAQPIVTPSINPSGVVPLGHSRVMIQPGSWISIYGKNLASGTTIWDGLSSDIPTTLGGLTATINGKPAFFWFTSPGQVNLQAPDDSLRGCTTVTLTTPNGPVSAQVQINQAAPSLSLLDAKYPAAVILTPNGGGAYGGGTYDLAGPTNRFTYSTRPVKKGENLVLYGVGFGPTNPAVPAGKVFSGSARVQQGFPVQVLINNNVVNAAYVGLIGAGLYQINITVPANLPVGDNALQVITPGAGGQTQDNIFLSVQ
;
A
#
# COMPACT_ATOMS: atom_id res chain seq x y z
N MET A 1 35.63 42.64 -7.23
CA MET A 1 34.89 41.39 -7.28
C MET A 1 33.41 41.76 -7.38
N LEU A 2 32.85 41.70 -8.62
CA LEU A 2 31.49 42.18 -8.89
C LEU A 2 30.54 40.97 -8.71
N THR A 3 29.72 40.99 -7.66
CA THR A 3 28.72 39.97 -7.40
C THR A 3 27.53 40.24 -8.30
N VAL A 4 27.34 39.45 -9.34
CA VAL A 4 26.16 39.50 -10.19
C VAL A 4 25.03 38.79 -9.43
N LEU A 5 24.07 39.55 -8.92
CA LEU A 5 22.82 39.02 -8.40
C LEU A 5 21.98 38.54 -9.59
N VAL A 6 21.88 37.23 -9.82
CA VAL A 6 20.94 36.66 -10.78
C VAL A 6 19.57 36.65 -10.14
N PHE A 7 18.71 37.61 -10.53
CA PHE A 7 17.28 37.54 -10.23
C PHE A 7 16.67 36.42 -11.06
N VAL A 8 16.38 35.28 -10.47
CA VAL A 8 15.49 34.28 -11.04
C VAL A 8 14.06 34.81 -10.80
N PRO A 9 13.28 35.14 -11.85
CA PRO A 9 11.91 35.56 -11.66
C PRO A 9 11.12 34.38 -11.08
N ILE A 10 10.51 34.59 -9.93
CA ILE A 10 9.47 33.68 -9.39
C ILE A 10 8.28 33.83 -10.35
N ILE A 11 8.15 32.90 -11.29
CA ILE A 11 6.95 32.78 -12.12
C ILE A 11 5.87 32.26 -11.19
N LEU A 12 5.01 33.16 -10.68
CA LEU A 12 3.77 32.78 -10.00
C LEU A 12 2.96 31.95 -11.01
N ALA A 13 2.72 30.69 -10.68
CA ALA A 13 1.90 29.83 -11.51
C ALA A 13 0.53 30.47 -11.72
N GLN A 14 0.19 30.75 -12.99
CA GLN A 14 -1.14 31.28 -13.31
C GLN A 14 -2.19 30.26 -12.88
N THR A 15 -3.05 30.66 -11.96
CA THR A 15 -4.18 29.87 -11.50
C THR A 15 -5.47 30.40 -12.09
N THR A 16 -6.30 29.53 -12.63
CA THR A 16 -7.64 29.88 -13.13
C THR A 16 -8.67 29.28 -12.17
N PRO A 17 -9.58 30.09 -11.59
CA PRO A 17 -10.69 29.57 -10.81
C PRO A 17 -11.51 28.55 -11.63
N PHE A 18 -11.93 27.49 -10.99
CA PHE A 18 -12.68 26.40 -11.59
C PHE A 18 -13.91 26.08 -10.76
N THR A 19 -15.04 25.98 -11.40
CA THR A 19 -16.27 25.44 -10.80
C THR A 19 -16.96 24.50 -11.79
N MET A 20 -17.57 23.45 -11.28
CA MET A 20 -18.45 22.55 -12.03
C MET A 20 -19.63 22.18 -11.16
N THR A 21 -20.84 22.20 -11.73
CA THR A 21 -22.02 21.71 -11.03
C THR A 21 -23.01 21.09 -12.01
N GLY A 22 -23.71 20.08 -11.56
CA GLY A 22 -24.79 19.44 -12.30
C GLY A 22 -25.22 18.10 -11.76
N PRO A 23 -26.32 17.56 -12.29
CA PRO A 23 -26.81 16.24 -11.92
C PRO A 23 -25.93 15.13 -12.50
N ALA A 24 -25.90 13.99 -11.81
CA ALA A 24 -25.38 12.73 -12.32
C ALA A 24 -26.18 11.57 -11.73
N THR A 25 -26.26 10.48 -12.49
CA THR A 25 -26.90 9.22 -12.04
C THR A 25 -25.84 8.15 -11.94
N LEU A 26 -25.74 7.48 -10.79
CA LEU A 26 -24.87 6.33 -10.55
C LEU A 26 -25.63 5.02 -10.78
N GLY A 27 -24.94 4.02 -11.30
CA GLY A 27 -25.38 2.64 -11.40
C GLY A 27 -24.23 1.69 -11.06
N PRO A 28 -24.53 0.39 -10.82
CA PRO A 28 -23.48 -0.60 -10.61
C PRO A 28 -22.55 -0.64 -11.84
N ALA A 29 -21.25 -0.69 -11.59
CA ALA A 29 -20.27 -0.86 -12.65
C ALA A 29 -20.38 -2.28 -13.26
N PRO A 30 -20.23 -2.44 -14.57
CA PRO A 30 -20.23 -3.76 -15.20
C PRO A 30 -19.20 -4.68 -14.54
N ASN A 31 -19.61 -5.90 -14.19
CA ASN A 31 -18.79 -6.93 -13.56
C ASN A 31 -18.22 -6.60 -12.16
N SER A 32 -18.82 -5.69 -11.43
CA SER A 32 -18.44 -5.37 -10.06
C SER A 32 -19.66 -5.34 -9.13
N THR A 33 -19.52 -5.91 -7.95
CA THR A 33 -20.54 -5.85 -6.88
C THR A 33 -20.38 -4.62 -5.97
N PHE A 34 -19.24 -3.92 -6.05
CA PHE A 34 -18.89 -2.84 -5.13
C PHE A 34 -18.55 -1.51 -5.81
N ASN A 35 -18.30 -1.52 -7.12
CA ASN A 35 -17.98 -0.29 -7.85
C ASN A 35 -19.22 0.25 -8.53
N PHE A 36 -19.29 1.59 -8.65
CA PHE A 36 -20.36 2.28 -9.32
C PHE A 36 -19.79 3.12 -10.47
N THR A 37 -20.56 3.29 -11.52
CA THR A 37 -20.24 4.22 -12.61
C THR A 37 -21.41 5.16 -12.81
N GLY A 38 -21.13 6.39 -13.19
CA GLY A 38 -22.18 7.38 -13.41
C GLY A 38 -21.83 8.38 -14.50
N SER A 39 -22.86 9.07 -14.96
CA SER A 39 -22.71 10.14 -15.93
C SER A 39 -23.78 11.21 -15.75
N GLY A 40 -23.51 12.40 -16.28
CA GLY A 40 -24.48 13.49 -16.23
C GLY A 40 -24.07 14.68 -17.08
N ALA A 41 -25.06 15.52 -17.44
CA ALA A 41 -24.83 16.79 -18.07
C ALA A 41 -24.57 17.86 -17.00
N VAL A 42 -23.41 18.51 -17.06
CA VAL A 42 -22.96 19.48 -16.07
C VAL A 42 -22.60 20.81 -16.73
N THR A 43 -22.45 21.85 -15.93
CA THR A 43 -21.91 23.12 -16.36
C THR A 43 -20.58 23.40 -15.71
N MET A 44 -19.57 23.74 -16.48
CA MET A 44 -18.23 24.03 -16.03
C MET A 44 -17.84 25.48 -16.32
N THR A 45 -17.16 26.11 -15.41
CA THR A 45 -16.58 27.46 -15.59
C THR A 45 -15.09 27.42 -15.19
N PRO A 46 -14.18 27.76 -16.12
CA PRO A 46 -14.39 28.02 -17.53
C PRO A 46 -14.69 26.74 -18.32
N GLY A 47 -15.47 26.79 -19.39
CA GLY A 47 -15.71 25.65 -20.29
C GLY A 47 -17.15 25.50 -20.81
N GLY A 48 -18.15 25.98 -20.06
CA GLY A 48 -19.56 25.90 -20.45
C GLY A 48 -20.20 24.53 -20.25
N PRO A 49 -21.19 24.14 -21.04
CA PRO A 49 -21.82 22.83 -20.96
C PRO A 49 -20.83 21.72 -21.19
N ALA A 50 -20.92 20.67 -20.36
CA ALA A 50 -19.98 19.54 -20.36
C ALA A 50 -20.69 18.23 -20.02
N GLN A 51 -20.05 17.11 -20.35
CA GLN A 51 -20.45 15.77 -19.91
C GLN A 51 -19.52 15.30 -18.81
N LEU A 52 -20.10 14.85 -17.71
CA LEU A 52 -19.41 14.22 -16.62
C LEU A 52 -19.50 12.70 -16.76
N LYS A 53 -18.38 12.02 -16.62
CA LYS A 53 -18.31 10.59 -16.33
C LYS A 53 -17.61 10.40 -14.98
N MET A 54 -18.10 9.49 -14.17
CA MET A 54 -17.57 9.22 -12.85
C MET A 54 -17.52 7.71 -12.61
N ASP A 55 -16.35 7.21 -12.20
CA ASP A 55 -16.18 5.84 -11.74
C ASP A 55 -15.85 5.90 -10.25
N VAL A 56 -16.70 5.27 -9.41
CA VAL A 56 -16.65 5.36 -7.94
C VAL A 56 -16.17 4.03 -7.38
N PHE A 57 -15.13 4.10 -6.59
CA PHE A 57 -14.48 2.96 -5.94
C PHE A 57 -14.61 3.12 -4.42
N PRO A 58 -15.47 2.35 -3.76
CA PRO A 58 -15.43 2.25 -2.31
C PRO A 58 -14.09 1.61 -1.90
N THR A 59 -13.40 2.21 -0.95
CA THR A 59 -12.11 1.70 -0.48
C THR A 59 -12.27 0.50 0.47
N GLY A 60 -12.86 -0.59 0.00
CA GLY A 60 -12.82 -1.95 0.56
C GLY A 60 -12.99 -2.11 2.09
N ASP A 61 -12.39 -3.16 2.63
CA ASP A 61 -12.42 -3.55 4.05
C ASP A 61 -11.57 -2.67 4.98
N ASP A 62 -11.08 -1.54 4.50
CA ASP A 62 -10.29 -0.60 5.29
C ASP A 62 -11.17 0.17 6.27
N ILE A 63 -11.24 -0.33 7.49
CA ILE A 63 -12.06 0.29 8.55
C ILE A 63 -11.61 1.70 8.94
N CYS A 64 -10.38 2.09 8.59
CA CYS A 64 -9.79 3.39 8.90
C CYS A 64 -9.92 4.40 7.78
N ASN A 65 -9.98 3.93 6.54
CA ASN A 65 -10.16 4.76 5.36
C ASN A 65 -11.51 4.45 4.70
N ARG A 66 -12.58 4.71 5.40
CA ARG A 66 -13.92 4.70 4.81
C ARG A 66 -14.07 5.90 3.89
N ASN A 67 -13.23 5.97 2.87
CA ASN A 67 -13.28 7.00 1.85
C ASN A 67 -13.89 6.42 0.58
N ILE A 68 -14.59 7.26 -0.16
CA ILE A 68 -14.98 7.00 -1.52
C ILE A 68 -13.99 7.73 -2.41
N GLU A 69 -13.36 7.02 -3.32
CA GLU A 69 -12.59 7.62 -4.41
C GLU A 69 -13.45 7.64 -5.67
N ALA A 70 -13.54 8.78 -6.32
CA ALA A 70 -14.20 8.91 -7.60
C ALA A 70 -13.21 9.45 -8.65
N ALA A 71 -12.93 8.64 -9.66
CA ALA A 71 -12.27 9.11 -10.87
C ALA A 71 -13.31 9.82 -11.72
N ILE A 72 -13.11 11.12 -11.97
CA ILE A 72 -14.03 11.97 -12.70
C ILE A 72 -13.37 12.45 -13.98
N THR A 73 -14.06 12.28 -15.10
CA THR A 73 -13.73 12.84 -16.41
C THR A 73 -14.79 13.83 -16.81
N ILE A 74 -14.41 15.07 -17.14
CA ILE A 74 -15.29 16.12 -17.62
C ILE A 74 -14.91 16.42 -19.08
N THR A 75 -15.84 16.25 -20.00
CA THR A 75 -15.63 16.52 -21.44
C THR A 75 -16.48 17.69 -21.84
N ILE A 76 -15.85 18.79 -22.30
CA ILE A 76 -16.55 19.98 -22.81
C ILE A 76 -16.96 19.83 -24.27
N ALA A 77 -17.75 20.76 -24.78
CA ALA A 77 -18.39 20.66 -26.08
C ALA A 77 -17.42 20.48 -27.26
N ASN A 78 -16.20 21.01 -27.20
CA ASN A 78 -15.18 20.85 -28.24
C ASN A 78 -14.41 19.52 -28.20
N GLY A 79 -14.71 18.62 -27.20
CA GLY A 79 -14.05 17.33 -26.98
C GLY A 79 -12.84 17.38 -26.08
N ASP A 80 -12.42 18.54 -25.56
CA ASP A 80 -11.34 18.62 -24.56
C ASP A 80 -11.79 18.02 -23.23
N ARG A 81 -10.86 17.34 -22.56
CA ARG A 81 -11.16 16.57 -21.37
C ARG A 81 -10.33 17.04 -20.18
N LEU A 82 -10.96 17.15 -19.02
CA LEU A 82 -10.33 17.36 -17.74
C LEU A 82 -10.54 16.11 -16.87
N ASP A 83 -9.45 15.53 -16.39
CA ASP A 83 -9.46 14.35 -15.53
C ASP A 83 -9.08 14.75 -14.10
N LEU A 84 -9.82 14.27 -13.12
CA LEU A 84 -9.55 14.52 -11.71
C LEU A 84 -9.94 13.32 -10.84
N THR A 85 -9.38 13.26 -9.65
CA THR A 85 -9.77 12.30 -8.62
C THR A 85 -10.35 13.06 -7.44
N LEU A 86 -11.56 12.70 -7.03
CA LEU A 86 -12.27 13.23 -5.87
C LEU A 86 -12.20 12.21 -4.73
N PHE A 87 -11.75 12.66 -3.57
CA PHE A 87 -11.66 11.88 -2.34
C PHE A 87 -12.72 12.37 -1.36
N ILE A 88 -13.66 11.52 -1.00
CA ILE A 88 -14.77 11.83 -0.10
C ILE A 88 -14.65 10.95 1.14
N PRO A 89 -14.46 11.52 2.35
CA PRO A 89 -14.62 10.76 3.59
C PRO A 89 -16.03 10.20 3.67
N LEU A 90 -16.18 8.93 4.03
CA LEU A 90 -17.48 8.27 4.18
C LEU A 90 -18.15 8.82 5.45
N ALA A 91 -18.78 9.98 5.33
CA ALA A 91 -19.67 10.52 6.34
C ALA A 91 -21.09 10.06 6.02
N GLN A 92 -21.86 9.73 7.05
CA GLN A 92 -23.29 9.46 6.89
C GLN A 92 -24.03 10.78 6.68
N GLY A 93 -24.83 10.86 5.60
CA GLY A 93 -25.64 12.04 5.31
C GLY A 93 -26.03 12.16 3.84
N GLU A 94 -27.04 12.96 3.57
CA GLU A 94 -27.54 13.22 2.20
C GLU A 94 -26.55 14.08 1.39
N LYS A 95 -25.59 14.72 2.05
CA LYS A 95 -24.55 15.57 1.45
C LYS A 95 -23.20 15.25 2.02
N VAL A 96 -22.27 14.86 1.17
CA VAL A 96 -20.88 14.54 1.52
C VAL A 96 -19.92 15.47 0.79
N SER A 97 -18.85 15.86 1.46
CA SER A 97 -17.84 16.78 0.90
C SER A 97 -16.46 16.16 1.01
N GLY A 98 -15.61 16.46 0.03
CA GLY A 98 -14.25 15.96 -0.04
C GLY A 98 -13.32 16.92 -0.76
N THR A 99 -12.13 16.46 -1.06
CA THR A 99 -11.12 17.21 -1.84
C THR A 99 -10.85 16.52 -3.16
N PHE A 100 -10.53 17.29 -4.21
CA PHE A 100 -10.10 16.72 -5.47
C PHE A 100 -8.72 17.23 -5.91
N VAL A 101 -8.08 16.44 -6.75
CA VAL A 101 -6.88 16.82 -7.50
C VAL A 101 -7.10 16.58 -8.98
N ILE A 102 -6.64 17.53 -9.81
CA ILE A 102 -6.64 17.39 -11.27
C ILE A 102 -5.45 16.48 -11.64
N THR A 103 -5.74 15.35 -12.26
CA THR A 103 -4.77 14.32 -12.61
C THR A 103 -4.29 14.37 -14.04
N GLY A 104 -4.97 15.16 -14.88
CA GLY A 104 -4.62 15.31 -16.29
C GLY A 104 -5.73 15.93 -17.13
N GLY A 105 -5.60 15.77 -18.45
CA GLY A 105 -6.59 16.24 -19.41
C GLY A 105 -6.06 16.20 -20.83
N THR A 106 -6.92 16.61 -21.77
CA THR A 106 -6.60 16.76 -23.21
C THR A 106 -6.91 18.16 -23.69
N GLY A 107 -6.45 18.54 -24.89
CA GLY A 107 -6.70 19.84 -25.49
C GLY A 107 -6.20 20.99 -24.61
N GLN A 108 -7.06 21.94 -24.28
CA GLN A 108 -6.70 23.07 -23.41
C GLN A 108 -6.33 22.68 -21.98
N TYR A 109 -6.65 21.47 -21.54
CA TYR A 109 -6.34 20.94 -20.22
C TYR A 109 -5.11 20.01 -20.20
N ALA A 110 -4.47 19.78 -21.37
CA ALA A 110 -3.25 18.98 -21.45
C ALA A 110 -2.14 19.60 -20.59
N GLY A 111 -1.53 18.78 -19.73
CA GLY A 111 -0.46 19.23 -18.83
C GLY A 111 -0.92 20.20 -17.73
N LYS A 112 -2.21 20.41 -17.53
CA LYS A 112 -2.77 21.20 -16.43
C LYS A 112 -2.85 20.37 -15.15
N GLY A 113 -2.75 21.06 -14.03
CA GLY A 113 -3.00 20.52 -12.70
C GLY A 113 -4.06 21.35 -11.97
N GLY A 114 -4.23 21.08 -10.70
CA GLY A 114 -5.15 21.84 -9.86
C GLY A 114 -5.71 21.02 -8.70
N SER A 115 -6.42 21.70 -7.82
CA SER A 115 -7.08 21.06 -6.69
C SER A 115 -8.25 21.91 -6.19
N GLY A 116 -9.06 21.32 -5.34
CA GLY A 116 -10.19 22.01 -4.77
C GLY A 116 -11.04 21.12 -3.87
N THR A 117 -12.26 21.55 -3.64
CA THR A 117 -13.28 20.83 -2.87
C THR A 117 -14.40 20.34 -3.76
N GLY A 118 -14.92 19.15 -3.45
CA GLY A 118 -16.06 18.56 -4.12
C GLY A 118 -17.17 18.23 -3.14
N THR A 119 -18.41 18.37 -3.59
CA THR A 119 -19.59 17.97 -2.84
C THR A 119 -20.45 17.08 -3.70
N ILE A 120 -20.92 15.98 -3.13
CA ILE A 120 -21.95 15.12 -3.69
C ILE A 120 -23.17 15.20 -2.79
N ALA A 121 -24.32 15.56 -3.35
CA ALA A 121 -25.60 15.58 -2.66
C ALA A 121 -26.59 14.64 -3.36
N LEU A 122 -27.18 13.72 -2.60
CA LEU A 122 -28.26 12.85 -3.10
C LEU A 122 -29.53 13.66 -3.34
N LEU A 123 -30.18 13.47 -4.48
CA LEU A 123 -31.33 14.29 -4.90
C LEU A 123 -32.65 13.76 -4.36
N THR A 124 -32.79 12.46 -4.05
CA THR A 124 -33.98 11.90 -3.37
C THR A 124 -33.73 10.45 -2.93
N PRO A 125 -34.41 9.92 -1.87
CA PRO A 125 -34.32 8.53 -1.49
C PRO A 125 -35.37 7.67 -2.20
N PRO A 126 -35.20 6.36 -2.27
CA PRO A 126 -34.02 5.52 -2.37
C PRO A 126 -34.05 4.57 -3.57
N SER A 127 -34.63 4.93 -4.71
CA SER A 127 -34.76 4.05 -5.90
C SER A 127 -33.83 4.40 -7.05
N SER A 128 -33.23 5.57 -7.04
CA SER A 128 -32.18 5.99 -8.00
C SER A 128 -31.02 6.61 -7.24
N LEU A 129 -29.79 6.32 -7.68
CA LEU A 129 -28.58 6.98 -7.18
C LEU A 129 -28.40 8.31 -7.93
N ASP A 130 -29.47 9.11 -8.02
CA ASP A 130 -29.39 10.44 -8.60
C ASP A 130 -28.76 11.40 -7.58
N LEU A 131 -27.80 12.18 -8.06
CA LEU A 131 -27.01 13.08 -7.22
C LEU A 131 -26.67 14.37 -7.94
N THR A 132 -26.34 15.39 -7.18
CA THR A 132 -25.70 16.61 -7.71
C THR A 132 -24.23 16.59 -7.31
N VAL A 133 -23.35 16.77 -8.31
CA VAL A 133 -21.92 16.96 -8.10
C VAL A 133 -21.58 18.43 -8.22
N THR A 134 -20.88 18.98 -7.23
CA THR A 134 -20.34 20.34 -7.29
C THR A 134 -18.85 20.30 -6.97
N LEU A 135 -18.02 20.85 -7.86
CA LEU A 135 -16.58 20.99 -7.67
C LEU A 135 -16.21 22.47 -7.69
N THR A 136 -15.36 22.90 -6.77
CA THR A 136 -14.84 24.29 -6.71
C THR A 136 -13.35 24.25 -6.38
N GLY A 137 -12.54 24.90 -7.20
CA GLY A 137 -11.09 24.89 -7.03
C GLY A 137 -10.36 25.76 -8.04
N THR A 138 -9.15 25.38 -8.35
CA THR A 138 -8.28 26.09 -9.30
C THR A 138 -7.64 25.11 -10.29
N ILE A 139 -7.50 25.58 -11.54
CA ILE A 139 -6.68 24.93 -12.57
C ILE A 139 -5.35 25.70 -12.64
N THR A 140 -4.23 24.98 -12.62
CA THR A 140 -2.87 25.54 -12.72
C THR A 140 -2.27 25.27 -14.08
N ALA A 141 -1.42 26.17 -14.58
CA ALA A 141 -0.76 26.05 -15.87
C ALA A 141 0.25 24.89 -15.95
N GLN A 142 0.71 24.40 -14.81
CA GLN A 142 1.62 23.26 -14.68
C GLN A 142 0.92 22.14 -13.91
N PRO A 143 1.25 20.87 -14.17
CA PRO A 143 0.80 19.79 -13.30
C PRO A 143 1.23 20.10 -11.88
N ILE A 144 0.29 20.10 -10.93
CA ILE A 144 0.69 20.10 -9.53
C ILE A 144 1.23 18.69 -9.27
N VAL A 145 2.53 18.58 -9.06
CA VAL A 145 3.19 17.35 -8.67
C VAL A 145 2.98 17.16 -7.17
N THR A 146 1.70 17.10 -6.75
CA THR A 146 1.37 16.82 -5.36
C THR A 146 1.61 15.36 -5.06
N PRO A 147 2.27 15.05 -3.95
CA PRO A 147 2.37 13.67 -3.49
C PRO A 147 0.96 13.18 -3.11
N SER A 148 0.69 11.92 -3.41
CA SER A 148 -0.56 11.27 -2.98
C SER A 148 -0.25 9.84 -2.56
N ILE A 149 -0.83 9.40 -1.45
CA ILE A 149 -0.87 7.98 -1.06
C ILE A 149 -2.10 7.38 -1.71
N ASN A 150 -1.95 6.22 -2.36
CA ASN A 150 -3.09 5.50 -2.92
C ASN A 150 -4.10 5.16 -1.83
N PRO A 151 -5.40 5.12 -2.12
CA PRO A 151 -6.38 4.52 -1.24
C PRO A 151 -5.91 3.12 -0.81
N SER A 152 -6.00 2.83 0.48
CA SER A 152 -5.50 1.56 1.03
C SER A 152 -4.03 1.25 0.70
N GLY A 153 -3.23 2.27 0.42
CA GLY A 153 -1.85 2.14 -0.01
C GLY A 153 -0.82 1.94 1.12
N VAL A 154 -1.23 1.90 2.39
CA VAL A 154 -0.35 1.64 3.53
C VAL A 154 -0.57 0.20 3.99
N VAL A 155 0.38 -0.68 3.69
CA VAL A 155 0.22 -2.13 3.84
C VAL A 155 1.49 -2.79 4.40
N PRO A 156 1.44 -4.01 4.98
CA PRO A 156 2.64 -4.77 5.29
C PRO A 156 3.49 -4.98 4.03
N LEU A 157 4.80 -5.02 4.16
CA LEU A 157 5.69 -5.26 3.04
C LEU A 157 5.30 -6.56 2.29
N GLY A 158 4.98 -6.43 1.00
CA GLY A 158 4.58 -7.57 0.16
C GLY A 158 3.11 -8.00 0.27
N HIS A 159 2.27 -7.28 1.02
CA HIS A 159 0.84 -7.58 1.15
C HIS A 159 -0.04 -6.44 0.60
N SER A 160 -1.34 -6.71 0.48
CA SER A 160 -2.37 -5.74 0.08
C SER A 160 -3.37 -5.38 1.20
N ARG A 161 -3.29 -6.01 2.37
CA ARG A 161 -4.18 -5.69 3.50
C ARG A 161 -3.80 -4.39 4.17
N VAL A 162 -4.80 -3.57 4.48
CA VAL A 162 -4.62 -2.23 5.05
C VAL A 162 -4.55 -2.31 6.57
N MET A 163 -3.46 -2.90 7.06
CA MET A 163 -3.12 -2.94 8.49
C MET A 163 -1.60 -3.00 8.65
N ILE A 164 -1.10 -2.55 9.78
CA ILE A 164 0.32 -2.60 10.10
C ILE A 164 0.56 -3.12 11.52
N GLN A 165 1.76 -3.63 11.76
CA GLN A 165 2.25 -3.98 13.09
C GLN A 165 3.38 -3.03 13.50
N PRO A 166 3.44 -2.53 14.75
CA PRO A 166 4.61 -1.80 15.27
C PRO A 166 5.89 -2.63 15.12
N GLY A 167 6.99 -1.97 14.75
CA GLY A 167 8.29 -2.62 14.51
C GLY A 167 8.39 -3.42 13.21
N SER A 168 7.31 -3.53 12.43
CA SER A 168 7.30 -4.29 11.17
C SER A 168 7.60 -3.43 9.96
N TRP A 169 8.10 -4.05 8.89
CA TRP A 169 8.27 -3.40 7.59
C TRP A 169 6.94 -3.24 6.88
N ILE A 170 6.73 -2.06 6.33
CA ILE A 170 5.53 -1.67 5.57
C ILE A 170 5.90 -1.02 4.25
N SER A 171 4.97 -1.04 3.31
CA SER A 171 5.02 -0.28 2.06
C SER A 171 3.96 0.81 2.05
N ILE A 172 4.32 1.98 1.55
CA ILE A 172 3.41 3.07 1.19
C ILE A 172 3.43 3.18 -0.32
N TYR A 173 2.30 2.93 -0.96
CA TYR A 173 2.12 3.09 -2.40
C TYR A 173 1.41 4.40 -2.72
N GLY A 174 1.86 5.06 -3.77
CA GLY A 174 1.31 6.36 -4.13
C GLY A 174 1.84 6.90 -5.45
N LYS A 175 1.72 8.21 -5.62
CA LYS A 175 2.28 8.96 -6.77
C LYS A 175 3.07 10.14 -6.25
N ASN A 176 4.16 10.49 -6.96
CA ASN A 176 5.00 11.65 -6.65
C ASN A 176 5.54 11.66 -5.20
N LEU A 177 5.70 10.48 -4.60
CA LEU A 177 6.15 10.33 -3.22
C LEU A 177 7.61 10.77 -3.06
N ALA A 178 8.46 10.54 -4.06
CA ALA A 178 9.86 10.95 -4.09
C ALA A 178 10.23 11.47 -5.49
N SER A 179 11.33 12.24 -5.59
CA SER A 179 11.87 12.72 -6.88
C SER A 179 12.66 11.66 -7.64
N GLY A 180 13.09 10.58 -6.98
CA GLY A 180 13.88 9.49 -7.53
C GLY A 180 13.89 8.28 -6.62
N THR A 181 14.71 7.29 -7.00
CA THR A 181 14.88 6.07 -6.20
C THR A 181 16.11 6.17 -5.32
N THR A 182 15.95 5.90 -4.02
CA THR A 182 17.05 5.82 -3.04
C THR A 182 16.84 4.59 -2.15
N ILE A 183 17.93 3.90 -1.87
CA ILE A 183 17.97 2.73 -0.99
C ILE A 183 18.93 3.02 0.14
N TRP A 184 18.57 2.69 1.38
CA TRP A 184 19.51 2.72 2.49
C TRP A 184 20.60 1.65 2.30
N ASP A 185 21.85 2.03 2.52
CA ASP A 185 23.03 1.19 2.25
C ASP A 185 23.29 0.08 3.29
N GLY A 186 22.58 0.15 4.44
CA GLY A 186 22.73 -0.85 5.50
C GLY A 186 24.02 -0.72 6.31
N LEU A 187 24.83 0.34 6.12
CA LEU A 187 26.15 0.45 6.75
C LEU A 187 26.09 0.99 8.18
N SER A 188 25.05 1.73 8.55
CA SER A 188 24.88 2.26 9.92
C SER A 188 24.14 1.26 10.82
N SER A 189 24.42 1.32 12.12
CA SER A 189 23.67 0.54 13.14
C SER A 189 22.24 1.02 13.34
N ASP A 190 21.93 2.23 12.89
CA ASP A 190 20.62 2.85 12.98
C ASP A 190 20.00 2.95 11.60
N ILE A 191 18.74 2.51 11.50
CA ILE A 191 17.95 2.67 10.28
C ILE A 191 17.54 4.16 10.20
N PRO A 192 17.80 4.86 9.08
CA PRO A 192 17.59 6.30 9.01
C PRO A 192 16.11 6.70 9.09
N THR A 193 15.84 7.81 9.76
CA THR A 193 14.50 8.45 9.78
C THR A 193 14.27 9.41 8.61
N THR A 194 15.30 9.58 7.76
CA THR A 194 15.25 10.42 6.55
C THR A 194 15.95 9.69 5.42
N LEU A 195 15.32 9.60 4.25
CA LEU A 195 15.91 9.00 3.05
C LEU A 195 15.36 9.69 1.79
N GLY A 196 16.23 10.03 0.84
CA GLY A 196 15.81 10.69 -0.39
C GLY A 196 15.09 12.02 -0.20
N GLY A 197 15.33 12.72 0.90
CA GLY A 197 14.66 13.97 1.27
C GLY A 197 13.27 13.78 1.90
N LEU A 198 12.88 12.55 2.22
CA LEU A 198 11.61 12.22 2.85
C LEU A 198 11.77 11.98 4.35
N THR A 199 10.74 12.36 5.12
CA THR A 199 10.51 11.91 6.51
C THR A 199 9.11 11.34 6.65
N ALA A 200 8.90 10.45 7.61
CA ALA A 200 7.58 9.89 7.87
C ALA A 200 7.31 9.78 9.37
N THR A 201 6.04 9.89 9.73
CA THR A 201 5.57 9.60 11.08
C THR A 201 4.36 8.66 11.03
N ILE A 202 4.27 7.79 12.03
CA ILE A 202 3.11 6.94 12.29
C ILE A 202 2.68 7.20 13.72
N ASN A 203 1.44 7.61 13.93
CA ASN A 203 0.96 8.08 15.24
C ASN A 203 1.87 9.17 15.86
N GLY A 204 2.37 10.09 15.01
CA GLY A 204 3.30 11.15 15.41
C GLY A 204 4.73 10.70 15.73
N LYS A 205 5.04 9.40 15.73
CA LYS A 205 6.38 8.85 15.98
C LYS A 205 7.16 8.69 14.69
N PRO A 206 8.48 9.02 14.62
CA PRO A 206 9.29 8.84 13.43
C PRO A 206 9.35 7.38 12.98
N ALA A 207 9.20 7.15 11.68
CA ALA A 207 9.40 5.86 11.03
C ALA A 207 10.80 5.78 10.39
N PHE A 208 11.26 4.57 10.03
CA PHE A 208 12.62 4.30 9.63
C PHE A 208 12.67 3.77 8.20
N PHE A 209 13.47 4.40 7.35
CA PHE A 209 13.42 4.19 5.91
C PHE A 209 14.40 3.13 5.42
N TRP A 210 13.94 2.32 4.47
CA TRP A 210 14.78 1.41 3.69
C TRP A 210 14.83 1.79 2.21
N PHE A 211 13.68 2.19 1.64
CA PHE A 211 13.54 2.43 0.20
C PHE A 211 12.59 3.57 -0.07
N THR A 212 12.94 4.42 -1.05
CA THR A 212 12.06 5.47 -1.57
C THR A 212 12.08 5.50 -3.08
N SER A 213 10.94 5.72 -3.70
CA SER A 213 10.76 5.95 -5.15
C SER A 213 9.53 6.82 -5.39
N PRO A 214 9.30 7.33 -6.62
CA PRO A 214 8.10 8.10 -6.93
C PRO A 214 6.78 7.38 -6.67
N GLY A 215 6.75 6.04 -6.73
CA GLY A 215 5.54 5.23 -6.56
C GLY A 215 5.46 4.42 -5.28
N GLN A 216 6.56 4.30 -4.53
CA GLN A 216 6.63 3.41 -3.37
C GLN A 216 7.66 3.89 -2.35
N VAL A 217 7.31 3.78 -1.09
CA VAL A 217 8.22 3.98 0.05
C VAL A 217 8.12 2.75 0.94
N ASN A 218 9.26 2.12 1.30
CA ASN A 218 9.31 1.07 2.30
C ASN A 218 9.97 1.59 3.56
N LEU A 219 9.33 1.39 4.69
CA LEU A 219 9.82 1.84 5.99
C LEU A 219 9.45 0.86 7.09
N GLN A 220 10.19 0.88 8.19
CA GLN A 220 9.84 0.17 9.40
C GLN A 220 8.96 1.07 10.27
N ALA A 221 7.80 0.56 10.69
CA ALA A 221 6.92 1.25 11.63
C ALA A 221 7.60 1.40 13.00
N PRO A 222 7.43 2.54 13.69
CA PRO A 222 7.97 2.72 15.04
C PRO A 222 7.28 1.79 16.05
N ASP A 223 7.92 1.59 17.18
CA ASP A 223 7.30 0.89 18.31
C ASP A 223 6.12 1.70 18.85
N ASP A 224 4.98 1.05 19.01
CA ASP A 224 3.75 1.64 19.53
C ASP A 224 2.89 0.64 20.29
N SER A 225 2.23 1.13 21.33
CA SER A 225 1.20 0.36 22.06
C SER A 225 -0.21 0.59 21.53
N LEU A 226 -0.40 1.60 20.65
CA LEU A 226 -1.70 1.90 20.05
C LEU A 226 -2.25 0.69 19.27
N ARG A 227 -3.56 0.52 19.35
CA ARG A 227 -4.34 -0.39 18.50
C ARG A 227 -5.53 0.37 17.93
N GLY A 228 -5.85 0.08 16.68
CA GLY A 228 -6.92 0.81 15.96
C GLY A 228 -6.36 1.78 14.92
N CYS A 229 -7.18 2.71 14.49
CA CYS A 229 -6.83 3.64 13.42
C CYS A 229 -5.85 4.73 13.88
N THR A 230 -4.88 5.01 13.02
CA THR A 230 -3.91 6.09 13.21
C THR A 230 -3.50 6.72 11.89
N THR A 231 -2.89 7.90 11.97
CA THR A 231 -2.39 8.62 10.81
C THR A 231 -0.94 8.24 10.50
N VAL A 232 -0.69 7.90 9.25
CA VAL A 232 0.63 7.88 8.63
C VAL A 232 0.80 9.17 7.85
N THR A 233 1.85 9.94 8.14
CA THR A 233 2.19 11.15 7.40
C THR A 233 3.56 10.98 6.77
N LEU A 234 3.63 11.15 5.45
CA LEU A 234 4.87 11.20 4.69
C LEU A 234 5.10 12.67 4.29
N THR A 235 6.23 13.24 4.72
CA THR A 235 6.65 14.58 4.31
C THR A 235 7.62 14.46 3.17
N THR A 236 7.26 15.07 2.03
CA THR A 236 8.05 15.08 0.81
C THR A 236 8.52 16.49 0.47
N PRO A 237 9.49 16.68 -0.42
CA PRO A 237 9.88 18.01 -0.93
C PRO A 237 8.70 18.79 -1.55
N ASN A 238 7.65 18.13 -2.01
CA ASN A 238 6.45 18.73 -2.60
C ASN A 238 5.29 18.89 -1.60
N GLY A 239 5.57 18.71 -0.32
CA GLY A 239 4.58 18.85 0.76
C GLY A 239 4.24 17.54 1.47
N PRO A 240 3.53 17.61 2.58
CA PRO A 240 3.09 16.43 3.33
C PRO A 240 1.88 15.76 2.67
N VAL A 241 1.82 14.43 2.81
CA VAL A 241 0.65 13.63 2.47
C VAL A 241 0.38 12.62 3.59
N SER A 242 -0.90 12.37 3.87
CA SER A 242 -1.29 11.49 4.98
C SER A 242 -2.34 10.48 4.54
N ALA A 243 -2.32 9.33 5.21
CA ALA A 243 -3.35 8.30 5.11
C ALA A 243 -3.67 7.74 6.50
N GLN A 244 -4.85 7.17 6.66
CA GLN A 244 -5.20 6.41 7.86
C GLN A 244 -4.82 4.94 7.66
N VAL A 245 -4.38 4.26 8.73
CA VAL A 245 -4.09 2.83 8.72
C VAL A 245 -4.45 2.21 10.07
N GLN A 246 -4.84 0.95 10.05
CA GLN A 246 -5.08 0.20 11.28
C GLN A 246 -3.77 -0.35 11.84
N ILE A 247 -3.49 -0.08 13.12
CA ILE A 247 -2.43 -0.75 13.87
C ILE A 247 -3.02 -1.95 14.60
N ASN A 248 -2.45 -3.12 14.36
CA ASN A 248 -2.79 -4.38 15.03
C ASN A 248 -1.58 -4.97 15.78
N GLN A 249 -1.84 -5.99 16.60
CA GLN A 249 -0.77 -6.75 17.27
C GLN A 249 0.09 -7.55 16.29
N ALA A 250 -0.52 -7.99 15.19
CA ALA A 250 0.16 -8.62 14.06
C ALA A 250 -0.43 -8.09 12.75
N ALA A 251 0.37 -8.11 11.71
CA ALA A 251 0.00 -7.82 10.33
C ALA A 251 0.86 -8.72 9.41
N PRO A 252 0.56 -10.03 9.39
CA PRO A 252 1.45 -11.03 8.83
C PRO A 252 1.51 -10.94 7.30
N SER A 253 2.74 -11.00 6.77
CA SER A 253 3.01 -11.05 5.34
C SER A 253 4.21 -11.95 5.09
N LEU A 254 4.09 -12.93 4.19
CA LEU A 254 5.21 -13.73 3.72
C LEU A 254 6.05 -12.95 2.72
N SER A 255 7.35 -13.13 2.77
CA SER A 255 8.23 -12.75 1.67
C SER A 255 8.01 -13.72 0.51
N LEU A 256 7.93 -13.20 -0.72
CA LEU A 256 7.58 -13.97 -1.89
C LEU A 256 8.70 -13.95 -2.93
N LEU A 257 8.85 -15.04 -3.69
CA LEU A 257 9.67 -15.10 -4.92
C LEU A 257 8.88 -14.49 -6.09
N ASP A 258 7.59 -14.74 -6.15
CA ASP A 258 6.63 -14.14 -7.07
C ASP A 258 5.23 -14.09 -6.43
N ALA A 259 4.21 -13.71 -7.18
CA ALA A 259 2.83 -13.61 -6.67
C ALA A 259 2.23 -14.94 -6.16
N LYS A 260 2.92 -16.07 -6.33
CA LYS A 260 2.40 -17.42 -6.04
C LYS A 260 3.24 -18.23 -5.06
N TYR A 261 4.55 -18.01 -4.99
CA TYR A 261 5.46 -18.85 -4.22
C TYR A 261 6.21 -18.05 -3.16
N PRO A 262 6.35 -18.59 -1.92
CA PRO A 262 7.07 -17.90 -0.86
C PRO A 262 8.58 -17.90 -1.13
N ALA A 263 9.27 -16.88 -0.66
CA ALA A 263 10.71 -16.87 -0.52
C ALA A 263 11.06 -17.80 0.65
N ALA A 264 11.28 -19.07 0.34
CA ALA A 264 11.51 -20.11 1.31
C ALA A 264 12.80 -20.89 1.00
N VAL A 265 13.42 -21.41 2.07
CA VAL A 265 14.72 -22.10 2.02
C VAL A 265 14.56 -23.51 2.59
N ILE A 266 15.02 -24.49 1.83
CA ILE A 266 15.14 -25.89 2.26
C ILE A 266 16.53 -26.06 2.88
N LEU A 267 16.59 -26.37 4.15
CA LEU A 267 17.87 -26.57 4.85
C LEU A 267 18.51 -27.90 4.44
N THR A 268 19.78 -27.85 4.09
CA THR A 268 20.61 -29.02 3.72
C THR A 268 21.85 -29.09 4.61
N PRO A 269 21.72 -29.50 5.89
CA PRO A 269 22.80 -29.43 6.88
C PRO A 269 24.07 -30.20 6.49
N ASN A 270 23.95 -31.18 5.58
CA ASN A 270 25.04 -31.99 5.06
C ASN A 270 25.80 -31.36 3.88
N GLY A 271 25.49 -30.11 3.53
CA GLY A 271 26.14 -29.43 2.39
C GLY A 271 25.68 -29.92 1.02
N GLY A 272 24.57 -30.66 0.90
CA GLY A 272 24.03 -31.18 -0.34
C GLY A 272 23.16 -30.22 -1.16
N GLY A 273 23.07 -28.95 -0.79
CA GLY A 273 22.27 -27.95 -1.49
C GLY A 273 22.99 -27.27 -2.65
N ALA A 274 22.24 -26.76 -3.59
CA ALA A 274 22.74 -26.13 -4.83
C ALA A 274 23.15 -24.65 -4.63
N TYR A 275 22.78 -24.03 -3.49
CA TYR A 275 22.96 -22.62 -3.18
C TYR A 275 23.72 -22.36 -1.90
N GLY A 276 24.16 -21.14 -1.68
CA GLY A 276 24.72 -20.68 -0.43
C GLY A 276 25.87 -21.51 0.12
N GLY A 277 26.70 -22.05 -0.76
CA GLY A 277 27.79 -22.96 -0.38
C GLY A 277 27.33 -24.37 -0.05
N GLY A 278 26.13 -24.75 -0.50
CA GLY A 278 25.60 -26.10 -0.36
C GLY A 278 24.85 -26.36 0.95
N THR A 279 24.53 -25.32 1.72
CA THR A 279 23.81 -25.47 3.00
C THR A 279 22.29 -25.33 2.87
N TYR A 280 21.79 -24.88 1.71
CA TYR A 280 20.36 -24.74 1.45
C TYR A 280 20.03 -24.76 -0.05
N ASP A 281 18.76 -25.05 -0.35
CA ASP A 281 18.14 -24.85 -1.65
C ASP A 281 16.98 -23.85 -1.53
N LEU A 282 16.64 -23.17 -2.64
CA LEU A 282 15.43 -22.36 -2.70
C LEU A 282 14.22 -23.25 -3.01
N ALA A 283 13.16 -23.12 -2.24
CA ALA A 283 11.93 -23.85 -2.43
C ALA A 283 11.09 -23.21 -3.55
N GLY A 284 10.63 -24.02 -4.51
CA GLY A 284 9.76 -23.57 -5.59
C GLY A 284 9.70 -24.59 -6.73
N PRO A 285 8.81 -24.40 -7.72
CA PRO A 285 8.75 -25.28 -8.90
C PRO A 285 10.06 -25.22 -9.69
N THR A 286 10.50 -26.34 -10.21
CA THR A 286 11.67 -26.44 -11.09
C THR A 286 11.44 -25.64 -12.37
N ASN A 287 12.46 -24.90 -12.82
CA ASN A 287 12.47 -24.13 -14.09
C ASN A 287 11.43 -22.99 -14.17
N ARG A 288 10.88 -22.54 -13.06
CA ARG A 288 9.97 -21.39 -13.05
C ARG A 288 10.69 -20.04 -13.05
N PHE A 289 11.82 -19.95 -12.37
CA PHE A 289 12.58 -18.73 -12.17
C PHE A 289 13.86 -18.70 -13.01
N THR A 290 14.48 -17.54 -13.15
CA THR A 290 15.80 -17.40 -13.83
C THR A 290 16.94 -17.99 -13.01
N TYR A 291 16.69 -18.34 -11.76
CA TYR A 291 17.58 -19.04 -10.83
C TYR A 291 16.96 -20.40 -10.46
N SER A 292 17.80 -21.32 -9.98
CA SER A 292 17.32 -22.67 -9.69
C SER A 292 16.50 -22.70 -8.40
N THR A 293 15.38 -23.37 -8.48
CA THR A 293 14.53 -23.77 -7.35
C THR A 293 14.17 -25.24 -7.49
N ARG A 294 13.79 -25.87 -6.39
CA ARG A 294 13.22 -27.22 -6.41
C ARG A 294 12.01 -27.33 -5.49
N PRO A 295 11.05 -28.20 -5.80
CA PRO A 295 10.00 -28.58 -4.87
C PRO A 295 10.60 -29.18 -3.58
N VAL A 296 9.92 -28.95 -2.46
CA VAL A 296 10.32 -29.53 -1.16
C VAL A 296 9.95 -31.03 -1.12
N LYS A 297 10.74 -31.82 -0.41
CA LYS A 297 10.40 -33.21 -0.09
C LYS A 297 9.67 -33.29 1.24
N LYS A 298 8.84 -34.29 1.38
CA LYS A 298 8.20 -34.65 2.65
C LYS A 298 9.26 -34.93 3.71
N GLY A 299 9.09 -34.35 4.90
CA GLY A 299 10.03 -34.47 6.01
C GLY A 299 11.23 -33.52 5.98
N GLU A 300 11.42 -32.72 4.92
CA GLU A 300 12.48 -31.72 4.88
C GLU A 300 12.18 -30.54 5.83
N ASN A 301 13.25 -29.91 6.34
CA ASN A 301 13.15 -28.70 7.10
C ASN A 301 13.08 -27.48 6.17
N LEU A 302 12.04 -26.70 6.32
CA LEU A 302 11.74 -25.51 5.52
C LEU A 302 11.77 -24.27 6.40
N VAL A 303 12.41 -23.23 5.91
CA VAL A 303 12.43 -21.90 6.51
C VAL A 303 11.64 -20.94 5.64
N LEU A 304 10.63 -20.31 6.22
CA LEU A 304 9.84 -19.23 5.61
C LEU A 304 10.29 -17.91 6.21
N TYR A 305 10.24 -16.85 5.41
CA TYR A 305 10.55 -15.49 5.82
C TYR A 305 9.33 -14.59 5.63
N GLY A 306 9.27 -13.52 6.43
CA GLY A 306 8.20 -12.54 6.32
C GLY A 306 8.27 -11.45 7.38
N VAL A 307 7.20 -10.70 7.51
CA VAL A 307 7.06 -9.58 8.43
C VAL A 307 5.74 -9.67 9.19
N GLY A 308 5.67 -9.03 10.35
CA GLY A 308 4.37 -8.78 11.01
C GLY A 308 3.76 -9.96 11.76
N PHE A 309 4.54 -10.93 12.26
CA PHE A 309 4.02 -12.12 12.96
C PHE A 309 3.87 -11.95 14.49
N GLY A 310 3.83 -10.73 14.99
CA GLY A 310 3.51 -10.42 16.37
C GLY A 310 4.71 -10.01 17.23
N PRO A 311 4.47 -9.66 18.51
CA PRO A 311 5.51 -9.20 19.40
C PRO A 311 6.48 -10.32 19.79
N THR A 312 7.75 -9.96 20.04
CA THR A 312 8.80 -10.92 20.45
C THR A 312 9.21 -10.74 21.90
N ASN A 313 9.83 -11.77 22.46
CA ASN A 313 10.51 -11.73 23.75
C ASN A 313 11.91 -12.37 23.59
N PRO A 314 13.01 -11.59 23.81
CA PRO A 314 13.00 -10.16 24.14
C PRO A 314 12.43 -9.30 23.03
N ALA A 315 11.92 -8.10 23.38
CA ALA A 315 11.48 -7.11 22.41
C ALA A 315 12.69 -6.58 21.63
N VAL A 316 12.54 -6.43 20.31
CA VAL A 316 13.54 -5.85 19.42
C VAL A 316 13.10 -4.45 19.05
N PRO A 317 13.82 -3.39 19.46
CA PRO A 317 13.45 -2.02 19.16
C PRO A 317 13.44 -1.73 17.66
N ALA A 318 12.41 -1.00 17.18
CA ALA A 318 12.37 -0.50 15.82
C ALA A 318 13.49 0.54 15.56
N GLY A 319 13.93 0.65 14.30
CA GLY A 319 14.95 1.62 13.90
C GLY A 319 16.39 1.21 14.22
N LYS A 320 16.60 0.02 14.72
CA LYS A 320 17.94 -0.54 15.00
C LYS A 320 18.20 -1.76 14.13
N VAL A 321 19.40 -1.85 13.60
CA VAL A 321 19.86 -3.10 12.99
C VAL A 321 19.89 -4.17 14.08
N PHE A 322 19.30 -5.31 13.78
CA PHE A 322 19.25 -6.45 14.66
C PHE A 322 19.88 -7.67 13.99
N SER A 323 20.76 -8.33 14.69
CA SER A 323 21.34 -9.61 14.29
C SER A 323 21.27 -10.56 15.50
N GLY A 324 20.48 -11.60 15.37
CA GLY A 324 20.24 -12.53 16.47
C GLY A 324 18.95 -13.31 16.31
N SER A 325 18.35 -13.68 17.43
CA SER A 325 17.10 -14.43 17.45
C SER A 325 16.24 -13.95 18.62
N ALA A 326 15.02 -13.51 18.30
CA ALA A 326 14.02 -13.14 19.31
C ALA A 326 12.69 -13.84 18.97
N ARG A 327 12.31 -14.82 19.77
CA ARG A 327 11.08 -15.60 19.56
C ARG A 327 9.84 -14.74 19.74
N VAL A 328 8.80 -15.05 18.97
CA VAL A 328 7.45 -14.54 19.25
C VAL A 328 7.08 -14.88 20.69
N GLN A 329 6.41 -13.96 21.38
CA GLN A 329 6.00 -14.13 22.77
C GLN A 329 5.25 -15.45 22.97
N GLN A 330 5.55 -16.13 24.08
CA GLN A 330 4.89 -17.38 24.43
C GLN A 330 3.37 -17.17 24.51
N GLY A 331 2.62 -18.06 23.86
CA GLY A 331 1.16 -17.99 23.80
C GLY A 331 0.59 -17.05 22.74
N PHE A 332 1.44 -16.30 22.01
CA PHE A 332 0.96 -15.52 20.88
C PHE A 332 0.54 -16.43 19.72
N PRO A 333 -0.67 -16.25 19.14
CA PRO A 333 -1.26 -17.23 18.23
C PRO A 333 -0.71 -17.10 16.80
N VAL A 334 0.42 -17.75 16.50
CA VAL A 334 0.92 -17.90 15.12
C VAL A 334 0.73 -19.34 14.68
N GLN A 335 -0.01 -19.56 13.60
CA GLN A 335 -0.28 -20.87 13.04
C GLN A 335 0.12 -20.93 11.57
N VAL A 336 0.89 -21.93 11.18
CA VAL A 336 1.18 -22.25 9.77
C VAL A 336 0.14 -23.25 9.31
N LEU A 337 -0.50 -22.96 8.17
CA LEU A 337 -1.50 -23.84 7.54
C LEU A 337 -0.96 -24.31 6.18
N ILE A 338 -1.02 -25.63 5.94
CA ILE A 338 -0.82 -26.20 4.60
C ILE A 338 -2.07 -27.01 4.24
N ASN A 339 -2.76 -26.64 3.17
CA ASN A 339 -4.07 -27.17 2.79
C ASN A 339 -5.07 -27.13 3.97
N ASN A 340 -5.11 -25.99 4.69
CA ASN A 340 -5.92 -25.76 5.89
C ASN A 340 -5.60 -26.67 7.11
N ASN A 341 -4.53 -27.48 7.05
CA ASN A 341 -4.09 -28.27 8.19
C ASN A 341 -2.98 -27.52 8.94
N VAL A 342 -3.10 -27.46 10.26
CA VAL A 342 -2.10 -26.81 11.12
C VAL A 342 -0.79 -27.61 11.10
N VAL A 343 0.30 -26.91 10.81
CA VAL A 343 1.66 -27.43 10.85
C VAL A 343 2.40 -26.76 12.01
N ASN A 344 2.99 -27.55 12.88
CA ASN A 344 3.74 -27.03 14.01
C ASN A 344 5.05 -26.36 13.55
N ALA A 345 5.24 -25.11 13.93
CA ALA A 345 6.48 -24.40 13.72
C ALA A 345 7.47 -24.66 14.89
N ALA A 346 8.65 -25.15 14.57
CA ALA A 346 9.73 -25.33 15.55
C ALA A 346 10.29 -23.99 16.04
N TYR A 347 10.20 -22.96 15.18
CA TYR A 347 10.62 -21.60 15.49
C TYR A 347 9.71 -20.60 14.77
N VAL A 348 9.36 -19.53 15.49
CA VAL A 348 8.79 -18.30 14.94
C VAL A 348 9.41 -17.13 15.70
N GLY A 349 10.05 -16.21 15.01
CA GLY A 349 10.68 -15.05 15.65
C GLY A 349 11.48 -14.18 14.70
N LEU A 350 11.93 -13.04 15.22
CA LEU A 350 12.81 -12.13 14.50
C LEU A 350 14.24 -12.70 14.41
N ILE A 351 14.85 -12.52 13.24
CA ILE A 351 16.26 -12.81 12.96
C ILE A 351 17.01 -11.59 12.42
N GLY A 352 16.28 -10.55 12.07
CA GLY A 352 16.76 -9.26 11.61
C GLY A 352 15.78 -8.17 12.00
N ALA A 353 16.11 -6.91 11.76
CA ALA A 353 15.22 -5.78 12.01
C ALA A 353 13.90 -5.97 11.27
N GLY A 354 12.79 -6.20 12.00
CA GLY A 354 11.46 -6.44 11.44
C GLY A 354 11.31 -7.70 10.57
N LEU A 355 12.38 -8.50 10.38
CA LEU A 355 12.37 -9.72 9.57
C LEU A 355 12.17 -10.96 10.46
N TYR A 356 11.10 -11.67 10.21
CA TYR A 356 10.76 -12.92 10.88
C TYR A 356 11.22 -14.13 10.07
N GLN A 357 11.54 -15.18 10.81
CA GLN A 357 11.80 -16.54 10.33
C GLN A 357 10.80 -17.50 10.96
N ILE A 358 10.27 -18.43 10.15
CA ILE A 358 9.37 -19.51 10.57
C ILE A 358 9.99 -20.82 10.11
N ASN A 359 10.27 -21.73 11.03
CA ASN A 359 10.85 -23.05 10.72
C ASN A 359 9.77 -24.13 10.89
N ILE A 360 9.55 -24.89 9.83
CA ILE A 360 8.64 -26.04 9.84
C ILE A 360 9.33 -27.27 9.28
N THR A 361 8.82 -28.44 9.65
CA THR A 361 9.08 -29.69 8.92
C THR A 361 7.93 -29.96 7.97
N VAL A 362 8.22 -30.24 6.71
CA VAL A 362 7.22 -30.49 5.68
C VAL A 362 6.45 -31.78 6.02
N PRO A 363 5.11 -31.74 6.16
CA PRO A 363 4.33 -32.92 6.53
C PRO A 363 4.46 -34.08 5.52
N ALA A 364 4.52 -35.31 6.02
CA ALA A 364 4.68 -36.50 5.20
C ALA A 364 3.46 -36.85 4.34
N ASN A 365 2.28 -36.35 4.70
CA ASN A 365 0.99 -36.65 4.06
C ASN A 365 0.56 -35.65 2.98
N LEU A 366 1.42 -34.67 2.62
CA LEU A 366 1.08 -33.71 1.57
C LEU A 366 1.04 -34.38 0.18
N PRO A 367 0.12 -34.00 -0.70
CA PRO A 367 0.16 -34.43 -2.10
C PRO A 367 1.35 -33.80 -2.83
N VAL A 368 1.82 -34.45 -3.89
CA VAL A 368 2.79 -33.89 -4.84
C VAL A 368 2.13 -32.75 -5.61
N GLY A 369 2.87 -31.66 -5.86
CA GLY A 369 2.40 -30.46 -6.54
C GLY A 369 2.22 -29.27 -5.61
N ASP A 370 1.39 -28.34 -5.99
CA ASP A 370 1.14 -27.10 -5.26
C ASP A 370 0.18 -27.34 -4.09
N ASN A 371 0.61 -27.00 -2.90
CA ASN A 371 -0.15 -27.09 -1.67
C ASN A 371 -0.39 -25.69 -1.12
N ALA A 372 -1.62 -25.28 -0.85
CA ALA A 372 -1.95 -23.97 -0.33
C ALA A 372 -1.24 -23.72 1.01
N LEU A 373 -0.50 -22.60 1.09
CA LEU A 373 0.25 -22.20 2.26
C LEU A 373 -0.28 -20.87 2.80
N GLN A 374 -0.54 -20.81 4.09
CA GLN A 374 -0.95 -19.61 4.79
C GLN A 374 -0.36 -19.57 6.19
N VAL A 375 -0.05 -18.39 6.69
CA VAL A 375 0.25 -18.18 8.10
C VAL A 375 -0.78 -17.24 8.68
N ILE A 376 -1.41 -17.63 9.76
CA ILE A 376 -2.48 -16.89 10.42
C ILE A 376 -2.10 -16.50 11.83
N THR A 377 -2.68 -15.39 12.31
CA THR A 377 -2.57 -14.91 13.70
C THR A 377 -3.98 -14.69 14.26
N PRO A 378 -4.68 -15.77 14.66
CA PRO A 378 -6.08 -15.70 15.07
C PRO A 378 -6.31 -14.68 16.18
N GLY A 379 -7.26 -13.76 15.98
CA GLY A 379 -7.63 -12.71 16.95
C GLY A 379 -6.59 -11.59 17.12
N ALA A 380 -5.46 -11.62 16.39
CA ALA A 380 -4.37 -10.66 16.59
C ALA A 380 -4.00 -9.81 15.36
N GLY A 381 -4.43 -10.20 14.15
CA GLY A 381 -4.09 -9.42 12.95
C GLY A 381 -4.35 -10.10 11.61
N GLY A 382 -4.97 -11.29 11.64
CA GLY A 382 -5.43 -11.95 10.41
C GLY A 382 -4.45 -12.96 9.81
N GLN A 383 -4.23 -12.89 8.50
CA GLN A 383 -3.53 -13.91 7.72
C GLN A 383 -2.60 -13.28 6.69
N THR A 384 -1.64 -14.07 6.22
CA THR A 384 -0.76 -13.72 5.08
C THR A 384 -1.55 -13.70 3.76
N GLN A 385 -0.87 -13.39 2.68
CA GLN A 385 -1.42 -13.33 1.32
C GLN A 385 -2.16 -14.60 0.96
N ASP A 386 -3.25 -14.46 0.20
CA ASP A 386 -3.99 -15.55 -0.39
C ASP A 386 -3.29 -16.09 -1.65
N ASN A 387 -3.64 -17.30 -2.08
CA ASN A 387 -3.10 -17.96 -3.28
C ASN A 387 -1.57 -18.15 -3.27
N ILE A 388 -0.98 -18.34 -2.09
CA ILE A 388 0.41 -18.74 -1.92
C ILE A 388 0.48 -20.25 -1.78
N PHE A 389 1.46 -20.86 -2.47
CA PHE A 389 1.58 -22.31 -2.55
C PHE A 389 3.00 -22.79 -2.22
N LEU A 390 3.07 -23.91 -1.54
CA LEU A 390 4.28 -24.68 -1.35
C LEU A 390 4.32 -25.79 -2.41
N SER A 391 5.34 -25.78 -3.26
CA SER A 391 5.55 -26.85 -4.26
C SER A 391 6.22 -28.06 -3.60
N VAL A 392 5.60 -29.24 -3.70
CA VAL A 392 6.02 -30.49 -3.03
C VAL A 392 6.30 -31.58 -4.07
N GLN A 393 7.36 -32.39 -3.87
CA GLN A 393 7.73 -33.57 -4.68
C GLN A 393 7.74 -34.86 -3.86
#